data_2e4bd1ed5fe23f45f7c1548bfbbcff4f
#
_entry.id   2e4bd1ed5fe23f45f7c1548bfbbcff4f
#
_cell.length_a   1.000
_cell.length_b   1.000
_cell.length_c   1.000
_cell.angle_alpha   90.00
_cell.angle_beta   90.00
_cell.angle_gamma   90.00
#
_symmetry.space_group_name_H-M   'P 1'
#
loop_
_entity.id
_entity.type
_entity.pdbx_description
1 polymer ?
#
loop_
_entity_poly.entity_id
_entity_poly.type
_entity_poly.pdbx_seq_one_letter_code
_entity_poly.pdbx_strand_id
1 'polypeptide(L)'
;MKKDEFKNSVENCGDSVITYRSTNSRKIKYNVCTLDFNNKYIQSKKNRAREANDTVLLFCWDTDSYRLLKPKDVTSIVPLSSILKNK
;
A
#
# COMPACT_ATOMS: atom_id res chain seq x y z
N MET A 1 6.51 -0.78 -12.46
CA MET A 1 5.02 -0.92 -12.47
C MET A 1 4.40 0.45 -12.66
N LYS A 2 3.40 0.54 -13.51
CA LYS A 2 2.67 1.79 -13.72
C LYS A 2 1.67 2.03 -12.58
N LYS A 3 1.33 3.29 -12.37
CA LYS A 3 0.42 3.70 -11.29
C LYS A 3 -0.94 3.00 -11.37
N ASP A 4 -1.53 2.91 -12.56
CA ASP A 4 -2.84 2.26 -12.74
C ASP A 4 -2.77 0.76 -12.50
N GLU A 5 -1.70 0.10 -12.93
CA GLU A 5 -1.46 -1.31 -12.65
C GLU A 5 -1.33 -1.57 -11.16
N PHE A 6 -0.62 -0.69 -10.46
CA PHE A 6 -0.45 -0.77 -9.01
C PHE A 6 -1.80 -0.68 -8.30
N LYS A 7 -2.60 0.33 -8.63
CA LYS A 7 -3.92 0.52 -8.02
C LYS A 7 -4.84 -0.66 -8.27
N ASN A 8 -4.87 -1.15 -9.51
CA ASN A 8 -5.69 -2.31 -9.86
C ASN A 8 -5.28 -3.56 -9.09
N SER A 9 -3.98 -3.80 -8.94
CA SER A 9 -3.47 -4.93 -8.20
C SER A 9 -3.87 -4.87 -6.72
N VAL A 10 -3.74 -3.71 -6.10
CA VAL A 10 -4.11 -3.53 -4.70
C VAL A 10 -5.62 -3.67 -4.50
N GLU A 11 -6.42 -3.09 -5.40
CA GLU A 11 -7.88 -3.20 -5.33
C GLU A 11 -8.34 -4.66 -5.46
N ASN A 12 -7.73 -5.42 -6.36
CA ASN A 12 -8.05 -6.83 -6.55
C ASN A 12 -7.68 -7.68 -5.34
N CYS A 13 -6.62 -7.31 -4.63
CA CYS A 13 -6.17 -8.03 -3.45
C CYS A 13 -6.97 -7.66 -2.19
N GLY A 14 -7.57 -6.47 -2.15
CA GLY A 14 -8.18 -5.93 -0.94
C GLY A 14 -7.11 -5.44 0.02
N ASP A 15 -6.89 -6.17 1.13
CA ASP A 15 -5.73 -5.92 1.99
C ASP A 15 -4.52 -6.59 1.36
N SER A 16 -3.46 -5.83 1.18
CA SER A 16 -2.28 -6.27 0.42
C SER A 16 -1.01 -6.11 1.24
N VAL A 17 -0.11 -7.07 1.11
CA VAL A 17 1.26 -6.91 1.59
C VAL A 17 2.09 -6.42 0.41
N ILE A 18 2.58 -5.20 0.53
CA ILE A 18 3.34 -4.53 -0.52
C ILE A 18 4.80 -4.46 -0.10
N THR A 19 5.66 -5.08 -0.90
CA THR A 19 7.10 -5.05 -0.70
C THR A 19 7.71 -4.05 -1.66
N TYR A 20 8.55 -3.18 -1.16
CA TYR A 20 9.13 -2.10 -1.94
C TYR A 20 10.53 -1.76 -1.44
N ARG A 21 11.29 -1.07 -2.30
CA ARG A 21 12.62 -0.58 -1.94
C ARG A 21 12.50 0.87 -1.45
N SER A 22 12.96 1.13 -0.24
CA SER A 22 12.95 2.48 0.31
C SER A 22 13.89 3.39 -0.47
N THR A 23 13.39 4.56 -0.87
CA THR A 23 14.17 5.53 -1.66
C THR A 23 15.38 6.05 -0.86
N ASN A 24 15.19 6.29 0.44
CA ASN A 24 16.21 6.90 1.28
C ASN A 24 17.27 5.91 1.75
N SER A 25 16.86 4.74 2.21
CA SER A 25 17.77 3.75 2.79
C SER A 25 18.17 2.65 1.83
N ARG A 26 17.49 2.54 0.68
CA ARG A 26 17.62 1.47 -0.30
C ARG A 26 17.35 0.07 0.26
N LYS A 27 16.86 -0.01 1.48
CA LYS A 27 16.48 -1.28 2.10
C LYS A 27 15.13 -1.74 1.61
N ILE A 28 14.94 -3.06 1.55
CA ILE A 28 13.64 -3.65 1.23
C ILE A 28 12.75 -3.52 2.46
N LYS A 29 11.56 -2.98 2.26
CA LYS A 29 10.56 -2.82 3.30
C LYS A 29 9.22 -3.40 2.83
N TYR A 30 8.32 -3.63 3.76
CA TYR A 30 6.95 -4.03 3.42
C TYR A 30 5.95 -3.32 4.33
N ASN A 31 4.74 -3.14 3.83
CA ASN A 31 3.61 -2.62 4.60
C ASN A 31 2.35 -3.39 4.22
N VAL A 32 1.43 -3.50 5.17
CA VAL A 32 0.10 -4.05 4.93
C VAL A 32 -0.82 -2.88 4.64
N CYS A 33 -1.33 -2.79 3.42
CA CYS A 33 -2.01 -1.59 2.92
C CYS A 33 -3.35 -1.91 2.28
N THR A 34 -4.18 -0.88 2.16
CA THR A 34 -5.45 -0.94 1.47
C THR A 34 -5.73 0.36 0.72
N LEU A 35 -6.55 0.28 -0.32
CA LEU A 35 -7.12 1.44 -1.01
C LEU A 35 -8.59 1.67 -0.63
N ASP A 36 -9.16 0.86 0.26
CA ASP A 36 -10.54 1.00 0.70
C ASP A 36 -10.67 2.07 1.78
N PHE A 37 -10.69 3.33 1.35
CA PHE A 37 -10.80 4.48 2.25
C PHE A 37 -12.22 4.68 2.79
N ASN A 38 -13.19 3.89 2.35
CA ASN A 38 -14.56 3.94 2.86
C ASN A 38 -14.72 3.23 4.21
N ASN A 39 -13.71 2.50 4.64
CA ASN A 39 -13.69 1.86 5.95
C ASN A 39 -13.81 2.93 7.05
N LYS A 40 -14.74 2.73 7.98
CA LYS A 40 -15.01 3.70 9.05
C LYS A 40 -13.78 4.00 9.91
N TYR A 41 -12.97 2.99 10.16
CA TYR A 41 -11.74 3.15 10.94
C TYR A 41 -10.78 4.10 10.23
N ILE A 42 -10.64 3.95 8.91
CA ILE A 42 -9.74 4.77 8.10
C ILE A 42 -10.27 6.20 8.00
N GLN A 43 -11.58 6.38 7.85
CA GLN A 43 -12.19 7.71 7.75
C GLN A 43 -11.96 8.56 9.00
N SER A 44 -11.75 7.93 10.15
CA SER A 44 -11.44 8.65 11.39
C SER A 44 -10.00 9.15 11.46
N LYS A 45 -9.14 8.69 10.56
CA LYS A 45 -7.72 9.06 10.53
C LYS A 45 -7.49 10.29 9.66
N LYS A 46 -6.63 11.17 10.12
CA LYS A 46 -6.29 12.37 9.35
C LYS A 46 -5.31 12.03 8.23
N ASN A 47 -5.65 12.47 7.02
CA ASN A 47 -4.78 12.33 5.87
C ASN A 47 -4.15 13.68 5.55
N ARG A 48 -2.85 13.80 5.73
CA ARG A 48 -2.07 14.99 5.37
C ARG A 48 -1.29 14.84 4.08
N ALA A 49 -1.27 13.63 3.54
CA ALA A 49 -0.54 13.34 2.31
C ALA A 49 -1.44 13.54 1.09
N ARG A 50 -0.86 13.99 -0.01
CA ARG A 50 -1.57 14.13 -1.29
C ARG A 50 -0.87 13.31 -2.35
N GLU A 51 -1.66 12.59 -3.13
CA GLU A 51 -1.15 11.78 -4.21
C GLU A 51 -0.60 12.67 -5.32
N ALA A 52 0.61 12.34 -5.79
CA ALA A 52 1.24 13.00 -6.93
C ALA A 52 1.19 12.06 -8.15
N ASN A 53 1.73 12.52 -9.28
CA ASN A 53 1.71 11.74 -10.54
C ASN A 53 2.46 10.41 -10.42
N ASP A 54 3.51 10.36 -9.61
CA ASP A 54 4.39 9.20 -9.47
C ASP A 54 4.20 8.47 -8.14
N THR A 55 3.20 8.85 -7.35
CA THR A 55 2.93 8.22 -6.06
C THR A 55 1.49 7.75 -5.96
N VAL A 56 1.25 6.75 -5.10
CA VAL A 56 -0.08 6.26 -4.78
C VAL A 56 -0.30 6.39 -3.28
N LEU A 57 -1.43 6.98 -2.90
CA LEU A 57 -1.82 7.11 -1.52
C LEU A 57 -2.47 5.81 -1.05
N LEU A 58 -2.00 5.28 0.07
CA LEU A 58 -2.51 4.07 0.70
C LEU A 58 -2.66 4.28 2.18
N PHE A 59 -3.59 3.54 2.79
CA PHE A 59 -3.62 3.43 4.24
C PHE A 59 -2.89 2.17 4.65
N CYS A 60 -1.94 2.28 5.56
CA CYS A 60 -1.13 1.16 6.03
C CYS A 60 -1.60 0.71 7.41
N TRP A 61 -2.12 -0.52 7.48
CA TRP A 61 -2.65 -1.07 8.73
C TRP A 61 -1.56 -1.29 9.78
N ASP A 62 -0.37 -1.70 9.34
CA ASP A 62 0.76 -2.00 10.23
C ASP A 62 1.35 -0.74 10.88
N THR A 63 1.25 0.41 10.23
CA THR A 63 1.73 1.69 10.78
C THR A 63 0.60 2.59 11.24
N ASP A 64 -0.65 2.17 11.03
CA ASP A 64 -1.85 2.92 11.40
C ASP A 64 -1.85 4.35 10.83
N SER A 65 -1.42 4.49 9.58
CA SER A 65 -1.28 5.81 8.96
C SER A 65 -1.34 5.73 7.44
N TYR A 66 -1.65 6.88 6.82
CA TYR A 66 -1.55 7.01 5.38
C TYR A 66 -0.09 7.12 4.95
N ARG A 67 0.23 6.51 3.81
CA ARG A 67 1.55 6.60 3.21
C ARG A 67 1.44 6.77 1.70
N LEU A 68 2.49 7.38 1.13
CA LEU A 68 2.66 7.49 -0.31
C LEU A 68 3.76 6.53 -0.74
N LEU A 69 3.43 5.66 -1.71
CA LEU A 69 4.40 4.73 -2.28
C LEU A 69 4.57 5.02 -3.76
N LYS A 70 5.79 4.85 -4.25
CA LYS A 70 6.10 4.99 -5.68
C LYS A 70 5.98 3.62 -6.34
N PRO A 71 5.07 3.46 -7.33
CA PRO A 71 4.93 2.16 -8.01
C PRO A 71 6.23 1.62 -8.58
N LYS A 72 7.12 2.49 -9.04
CA LYS A 72 8.42 2.07 -9.59
C LYS A 72 9.32 1.37 -8.56
N ASP A 73 9.11 1.64 -7.27
CA ASP A 73 9.92 1.05 -6.20
C ASP A 73 9.31 -0.27 -5.68
N VAL A 74 8.09 -0.59 -6.10
CA VAL A 74 7.37 -1.78 -5.64
C VAL A 74 7.92 -3.02 -6.33
N THR A 75 8.25 -4.04 -5.55
CA THR A 75 8.77 -5.31 -6.06
C THR A 75 7.74 -6.43 -6.02
N SER A 76 6.75 -6.33 -5.12
CA SER A 76 5.76 -7.39 -4.93
C SER A 76 4.48 -6.85 -4.32
N ILE A 77 3.35 -7.37 -4.76
CA ILE A 77 2.02 -7.12 -4.17
C ILE A 77 1.36 -8.48 -4.01
N VAL A 78 1.04 -8.85 -2.76
CA VAL A 78 0.45 -10.15 -2.44
C VAL A 78 -0.79 -9.92 -1.57
N PRO A 79 -1.92 -10.60 -1.83
CA PRO A 79 -3.07 -10.51 -0.94
C PRO A 79 -2.70 -10.98 0.47
N LEU A 80 -3.12 -10.22 1.48
CA LEU A 80 -2.88 -10.61 2.87
C LEU A 80 -3.51 -11.98 3.16
N SER A 81 -4.69 -12.26 2.60
CA SER A 81 -5.38 -13.53 2.78
C SER A 81 -4.54 -14.72 2.32
N SER A 82 -3.74 -14.56 1.26
CA SER A 82 -2.89 -15.64 0.76
C SER A 82 -1.76 -15.97 1.73
N ILE A 83 -1.25 -15.01 2.46
CA ILE A 83 -0.23 -15.21 3.50
C ILE A 83 -0.84 -15.91 4.72
N LEU A 84 -2.05 -15.50 5.11
CA LEU A 84 -2.73 -16.07 6.27
C LEU A 84 -3.16 -17.52 6.04
N LYS A 85 -3.41 -17.92 4.80
CA LYS A 85 -3.81 -19.29 4.47
C LYS A 85 -2.67 -20.30 4.57
N ASN A 86 -1.44 -19.86 4.60
CA ASN A 86 -0.26 -20.72 4.60
C ASN A 86 0.23 -21.09 6.01
N LYS A 87 -0.61 -20.92 6.98
CA LYS A 87 -0.30 -21.33 8.36
C LYS A 87 -0.72 -22.76 8.66
#